data_f640beec4cc2d12171f7e4935d66fea8
#
_entry.id   f640beec4cc2d12171f7e4935d66fea8
#
_cell.length_a   1.000
_cell.length_b   1.000
_cell.length_c   1.000
_cell.angle_alpha   90.00
_cell.angle_beta   90.00
_cell.angle_gamma   90.00
#
_symmetry.space_group_name_H-M   'P 1'
#
loop_
_entity.id
_entity.type
_entity.pdbx_description
1 polymer ?
#
loop_
_entity_poly.entity_id
_entity_poly.type
_entity_poly.pdbx_seq_one_letter_code
_entity_poly.pdbx_strand_id
1 'polypeptide(L)'
;SASASTMNALAQMKATVQEHCFIGGMSAIMADTKQLVNSEMPLYILCAVGFSLLILFLSMKSTLVPLLFIVGIFFPIVYNFGTNIFLGQISYITQALATVLQLGVTMDFSIFLLHRYEEEKQSCPNEEAMVRAICSTFTSITASSLTTIAGFLAMCTMSLTLGRDIGIVMAKGVFLGVVCTIT
;
A
#
# COMPACT_ATOMS: atom_id res chain seq x y z
N SER A 1 0.23 -6.45 -23.96
CA SER A 1 1.32 -6.62 -22.99
C SER A 1 2.62 -6.83 -23.76
N ALA A 2 3.62 -5.96 -23.53
CA ALA A 2 4.94 -6.18 -24.14
C ALA A 2 5.51 -7.48 -23.57
N SER A 3 5.82 -8.45 -24.44
CA SER A 3 6.40 -9.72 -24.02
C SER A 3 7.81 -9.49 -23.45
N ALA A 4 8.32 -10.41 -22.62
CA ALA A 4 9.68 -10.33 -22.06
C ALA A 4 10.73 -10.22 -23.19
N SER A 5 10.50 -10.87 -24.32
CA SER A 5 11.34 -10.78 -25.52
C SER A 5 11.36 -9.37 -26.12
N THR A 6 10.22 -8.70 -26.19
CA THR A 6 10.14 -7.31 -26.68
C THR A 6 10.88 -6.34 -25.76
N MET A 7 10.79 -6.54 -24.45
CA MET A 7 11.49 -5.72 -23.45
C MET A 7 13.01 -5.88 -23.55
N ASN A 8 13.49 -7.12 -23.72
CA ASN A 8 14.92 -7.38 -23.91
C ASN A 8 15.44 -6.80 -25.24
N ALA A 9 14.68 -6.92 -26.33
CA ALA A 9 15.05 -6.33 -27.61
C ALA A 9 15.13 -4.79 -27.52
N LEU A 10 14.19 -4.12 -26.86
CA LEU A 10 14.22 -2.68 -26.61
C LEU A 10 15.42 -2.25 -25.76
N ALA A 11 15.76 -3.02 -24.72
CA ALA A 11 16.93 -2.75 -23.90
C ALA A 11 18.24 -2.85 -24.71
N GLN A 12 18.36 -3.86 -25.59
CA GLN A 12 19.51 -4.02 -26.47
C GLN A 12 19.58 -2.90 -27.52
N MET A 13 18.46 -2.50 -28.11
CA MET A 13 18.42 -1.36 -29.04
C MET A 13 18.85 -0.07 -28.34
N LYS A 14 18.37 0.21 -27.13
CA LYS A 14 18.80 1.40 -26.36
C LYS A 14 20.28 1.39 -26.07
N ALA A 15 20.85 0.24 -25.69
CA ALA A 15 22.29 0.11 -25.44
C ALA A 15 23.15 0.32 -26.70
N THR A 16 22.62 0.02 -27.88
CA THR A 16 23.36 0.12 -29.16
C THR A 16 23.28 1.52 -29.76
N VAL A 17 22.17 2.24 -29.55
CA VAL A 17 21.88 3.49 -30.29
C VAL A 17 22.46 4.74 -29.59
N GLN A 18 23.05 4.62 -28.42
CA GLN A 18 23.59 5.73 -27.61
C GLN A 18 22.65 6.97 -27.49
N GLU A 19 23.06 7.99 -26.73
CA GLU A 19 22.24 9.11 -26.25
C GLU A 19 21.56 10.01 -27.31
N HIS A 20 21.71 9.72 -28.60
CA HIS A 20 21.27 10.62 -29.69
C HIS A 20 19.99 10.18 -30.42
N CYS A 21 19.37 9.07 -30.03
CA CYS A 21 18.12 8.62 -30.65
C CYS A 21 17.05 8.29 -29.60
N PHE A 22 15.86 8.85 -29.79
CA PHE A 22 14.68 8.50 -29.00
C PHE A 22 13.94 7.34 -29.67
N ILE A 23 13.85 6.21 -28.99
CA ILE A 23 13.02 5.09 -29.42
C ILE A 23 11.60 5.37 -28.92
N GLY A 24 10.71 5.76 -29.83
CA GLY A 24 9.29 6.00 -29.55
C GLY A 24 8.42 4.77 -29.78
N GLY A 25 7.22 4.79 -29.21
CA GLY A 25 6.20 3.75 -29.37
C GLY A 25 5.65 3.25 -28.04
N MET A 26 4.46 2.66 -28.06
CA MET A 26 3.77 2.21 -26.86
C MET A 26 4.61 1.22 -26.03
N SER A 27 5.34 0.32 -26.69
CA SER A 27 6.20 -0.66 -26.01
C SER A 27 7.43 -0.01 -25.36
N ALA A 28 7.99 1.04 -25.98
CA ALA A 28 9.11 1.79 -25.42
C ALA A 28 8.65 2.58 -24.17
N ILE A 29 7.50 3.25 -24.24
CA ILE A 29 6.90 3.97 -23.11
C ILE A 29 6.63 3.02 -21.96
N MET A 30 6.08 1.83 -22.21
CA MET A 30 5.85 0.82 -21.17
C MET A 30 7.16 0.33 -20.54
N ALA A 31 8.22 0.13 -21.33
CA ALA A 31 9.52 -0.28 -20.83
C ALA A 31 10.14 0.80 -19.93
N ASP A 32 10.09 2.06 -20.36
CA ASP A 32 10.62 3.19 -19.61
C ASP A 32 9.84 3.43 -18.32
N THR A 33 8.52 3.38 -18.39
CA THR A 33 7.68 3.51 -17.18
C THR A 33 7.95 2.39 -16.20
N LYS A 34 8.14 1.15 -16.65
CA LYS A 34 8.48 0.03 -15.78
C LYS A 34 9.86 0.22 -15.12
N GLN A 35 10.83 0.68 -15.87
CA GLN A 35 12.18 0.96 -15.36
C GLN A 35 12.15 2.10 -14.33
N LEU A 36 11.45 3.20 -14.63
CA LEU A 36 11.25 4.34 -13.72
C LEU A 36 10.58 3.89 -12.42
N VAL A 37 9.46 3.17 -12.51
CA VAL A 37 8.77 2.66 -11.33
C VAL A 37 9.70 1.80 -10.48
N ASN A 38 10.46 0.88 -11.07
CA ASN A 38 11.35 0.01 -10.32
C ASN A 38 12.53 0.76 -9.66
N SER A 39 13.03 1.83 -10.29
CA SER A 39 14.14 2.62 -9.75
C SER A 39 13.71 3.62 -8.69
N GLU A 40 12.51 4.20 -8.83
CA GLU A 40 12.04 5.26 -7.94
C GLU A 40 11.17 4.74 -6.77
N MET A 41 10.52 3.58 -6.94
CA MET A 41 9.68 2.99 -5.89
C MET A 41 10.34 2.88 -4.52
N PRO A 42 11.61 2.42 -4.38
CA PRO A 42 12.24 2.32 -3.08
C PRO A 42 12.36 3.68 -2.40
N LEU A 43 12.62 4.74 -3.17
CA LEU A 43 12.72 6.11 -2.67
C LEU A 43 11.35 6.62 -2.19
N TYR A 44 10.27 6.40 -2.97
CA TYR A 44 8.92 6.81 -2.56
C TYR A 44 8.44 6.09 -1.31
N ILE A 45 8.71 4.78 -1.20
CA ILE A 45 8.40 4.00 0.00
C ILE A 45 9.19 4.53 1.20
N LEU A 46 10.49 4.79 1.03
CA LEU A 46 11.33 5.33 2.10
C LEU A 46 10.84 6.70 2.57
N CYS A 47 10.49 7.59 1.63
CA CYS A 47 9.91 8.90 1.95
C CYS A 47 8.56 8.76 2.67
N ALA A 48 7.67 7.90 2.18
CA ALA A 48 6.37 7.68 2.80
C ALA A 48 6.50 7.14 4.23
N VAL A 49 7.35 6.14 4.44
CA VAL A 49 7.65 5.60 5.79
C VAL A 49 8.31 6.66 6.66
N GLY A 50 9.25 7.45 6.12
CA GLY A 50 9.94 8.52 6.84
C GLY A 50 9.00 9.62 7.32
N PHE A 51 8.12 10.12 6.44
CA PHE A 51 7.10 11.11 6.80
C PHE A 51 6.09 10.53 7.82
N SER A 52 5.70 9.28 7.63
CA SER A 52 4.81 8.58 8.56
C SER A 52 5.42 8.47 9.95
N LEU A 53 6.70 8.08 10.04
CA LEU A 53 7.45 8.06 11.30
C LEU A 53 7.53 9.43 11.94
N LEU A 54 7.86 10.46 11.15
CA LEU A 54 7.98 11.82 11.65
C LEU A 54 6.67 12.31 12.28
N ILE A 55 5.55 12.09 11.61
CA ILE A 55 4.23 12.44 12.13
C ILE A 55 3.93 11.66 13.42
N LEU A 56 4.22 10.36 13.47
CA LEU A 56 4.02 9.54 14.65
C LEU A 56 4.91 10.00 15.81
N PHE A 57 6.18 10.34 15.57
CA PHE A 57 7.07 10.87 16.60
C PHE A 57 6.59 12.22 17.15
N LEU A 58 6.04 13.09 16.30
CA LEU A 58 5.49 14.38 16.73
C LEU A 58 4.18 14.22 17.51
N SER A 59 3.38 13.20 17.16
CA SER A 59 2.07 12.95 17.79
C SER A 59 2.20 12.21 19.12
N MET A 60 3.27 11.41 19.31
CA MET A 60 3.41 10.49 20.42
C MET A 60 4.52 10.89 21.38
N LYS A 61 4.27 10.74 22.68
CA LYS A 61 5.27 10.95 23.74
C LYS A 61 6.24 9.77 23.90
N SER A 62 5.98 8.62 23.26
CA SER A 62 6.77 7.40 23.38
C SER A 62 7.47 7.06 22.06
N THR A 63 8.77 6.77 22.11
CA THR A 63 9.59 6.40 20.93
C THR A 63 9.37 4.95 20.49
N LEU A 64 8.93 4.07 21.40
CA LEU A 64 8.74 2.64 21.11
C LEU A 64 7.49 2.36 20.28
N VAL A 65 6.44 3.15 20.46
CA VAL A 65 5.15 2.97 19.78
C VAL A 65 5.26 3.16 18.25
N PRO A 66 5.91 4.22 17.71
CA PRO A 66 6.10 4.37 16.28
C PRO A 66 6.85 3.21 15.62
N LEU A 67 7.82 2.61 16.33
CA LEU A 67 8.59 1.48 15.82
C LEU A 67 7.72 0.22 15.68
N LEU A 68 6.90 -0.08 16.68
CA LEU A 68 5.94 -1.19 16.65
C LEU A 68 4.89 -1.00 15.54
N PHE A 69 4.48 0.24 15.30
CA PHE A 69 3.56 0.59 14.23
C PHE A 69 4.10 0.22 12.83
N ILE A 70 5.36 0.54 12.55
CA ILE A 70 5.96 0.18 11.27
C ILE A 70 5.98 -1.33 11.06
N VAL A 71 6.32 -2.08 12.11
CA VAL A 71 6.27 -3.54 12.06
C VAL A 71 4.84 -4.02 11.77
N GLY A 72 3.83 -3.45 12.45
CA GLY A 72 2.41 -3.75 12.23
C GLY A 72 1.93 -3.45 10.82
N ILE A 73 2.38 -2.34 10.21
CA ILE A 73 2.02 -1.96 8.84
C ILE A 73 2.74 -2.86 7.80
N PHE A 74 3.92 -3.35 8.12
CA PHE A 74 4.67 -4.22 7.20
C PHE A 74 3.94 -5.54 6.94
N PHE A 75 3.31 -6.14 7.95
CA PHE A 75 2.60 -7.41 7.81
C PHE A 75 1.48 -7.39 6.75
N PRO A 76 0.50 -6.45 6.78
CA PRO A 76 -0.55 -6.39 5.77
C PRO A 76 -0.02 -6.23 4.35
N ILE A 77 1.08 -5.47 4.18
CA ILE A 77 1.71 -5.27 2.88
C ILE A 77 2.30 -6.58 2.37
N VAL A 78 3.06 -7.30 3.21
CA VAL A 78 3.64 -8.60 2.87
C VAL A 78 2.55 -9.62 2.55
N TYR A 79 1.48 -9.67 3.34
CA TYR A 79 0.35 -10.56 3.07
C TYR A 79 -0.37 -10.21 1.77
N ASN A 80 -0.56 -8.93 1.48
CA ASN A 80 -1.18 -8.50 0.23
C ASN A 80 -0.33 -8.91 -0.97
N PHE A 81 0.99 -8.70 -0.92
CA PHE A 81 1.90 -9.12 -2.00
C PHE A 81 1.99 -10.64 -2.11
N GLY A 82 2.11 -11.35 -0.99
CA GLY A 82 2.14 -12.81 -0.98
C GLY A 82 0.90 -13.44 -1.61
N THR A 83 -0.27 -12.90 -1.32
CA THR A 83 -1.53 -13.39 -1.89
C THR A 83 -1.77 -12.93 -3.33
N ASN A 84 -1.00 -11.98 -3.86
CA ASN A 84 -1.06 -11.58 -5.27
C ASN A 84 -0.59 -12.71 -6.22
N ILE A 85 0.19 -13.66 -5.73
CA ILE A 85 0.59 -14.87 -6.49
C ILE A 85 -0.63 -15.63 -7.02
N PHE A 86 -1.74 -15.65 -6.27
CA PHE A 86 -2.99 -16.29 -6.68
C PHE A 86 -3.77 -15.52 -7.75
N LEU A 87 -3.50 -14.23 -7.92
CA LEU A 87 -4.15 -13.36 -8.91
C LEU A 87 -3.45 -13.39 -10.29
N GLY A 88 -2.28 -14.02 -10.40
CA GLY A 88 -1.51 -14.13 -11.63
C GLY A 88 -0.65 -12.91 -11.91
N GLN A 89 -0.58 -12.48 -13.17
CA GLN A 89 0.25 -11.33 -13.57
C GLN A 89 -0.46 -10.01 -13.25
N ILE A 90 0.02 -9.32 -12.23
CA ILE A 90 -0.45 -7.98 -11.86
C ILE A 90 0.42 -6.94 -12.55
N SER A 91 -0.19 -5.84 -13.01
CA SER A 91 0.53 -4.71 -13.57
C SER A 91 1.51 -4.12 -12.53
N TYR A 92 2.71 -3.78 -12.99
CA TYR A 92 3.72 -3.10 -12.16
C TYR A 92 3.20 -1.76 -11.61
N ILE A 93 2.34 -1.07 -12.37
CA ILE A 93 1.68 0.17 -11.92
C ILE A 93 0.74 -0.14 -10.74
N THR A 94 -0.05 -1.21 -10.83
CA THR A 94 -0.93 -1.66 -9.74
C THR A 94 -0.13 -1.99 -8.50
N GLN A 95 1.01 -2.67 -8.66
CA GLN A 95 1.89 -3.04 -7.55
C GLN A 95 2.44 -1.79 -6.83
N ALA A 96 2.90 -0.81 -7.61
CA ALA A 96 3.41 0.46 -7.10
C ALA A 96 2.35 1.22 -6.29
N LEU A 97 1.19 1.45 -6.91
CA LEU A 97 0.08 2.16 -6.29
C LEU A 97 -0.45 1.43 -5.06
N ALA A 98 -0.60 0.10 -5.13
CA ALA A 98 -1.09 -0.71 -4.02
C ALA A 98 -0.18 -0.60 -2.79
N THR A 99 1.15 -0.58 -2.97
CA THR A 99 2.08 -0.44 -1.84
C THR A 99 1.89 0.88 -1.11
N VAL A 100 1.89 1.99 -1.84
CA VAL A 100 1.80 3.34 -1.24
C VAL A 100 0.42 3.58 -0.63
N LEU A 101 -0.65 3.25 -1.36
CA LEU A 101 -2.02 3.45 -0.88
C LEU A 101 -2.34 2.56 0.32
N GLN A 102 -1.90 1.30 0.30
CA GLN A 102 -2.11 0.40 1.42
C GLN A 102 -1.37 0.86 2.68
N LEU A 103 -0.14 1.36 2.53
CA LEU A 103 0.62 1.93 3.64
C LEU A 103 -0.18 3.07 4.29
N GLY A 104 -0.70 4.01 3.50
CA GLY A 104 -1.51 5.12 4.00
C GLY A 104 -2.77 4.65 4.72
N VAL A 105 -3.58 3.80 4.08
CA VAL A 105 -4.85 3.31 4.65
C VAL A 105 -4.65 2.50 5.93
N THR A 106 -3.65 1.62 5.95
CA THR A 106 -3.37 0.81 7.15
C THR A 106 -2.88 1.68 8.29
N MET A 107 -2.09 2.71 7.98
CA MET A 107 -1.60 3.65 8.97
C MET A 107 -2.73 4.45 9.61
N ASP A 108 -3.69 4.94 8.82
CA ASP A 108 -4.83 5.70 9.32
C ASP A 108 -5.65 4.89 10.33
N PHE A 109 -5.94 3.63 10.04
CA PHE A 109 -6.65 2.74 10.98
C PHE A 109 -5.86 2.51 12.27
N SER A 110 -4.56 2.32 12.14
CA SER A 110 -3.69 2.09 13.29
C SER A 110 -3.56 3.33 14.16
N ILE A 111 -3.42 4.53 13.58
CA ILE A 111 -3.38 5.79 14.33
C ILE A 111 -4.71 6.02 15.06
N PHE A 112 -5.84 5.75 14.41
CA PHE A 112 -7.15 5.92 15.01
C PHE A 112 -7.35 5.00 16.24
N LEU A 113 -6.96 3.73 16.11
CA LEU A 113 -6.99 2.77 17.23
C LEU A 113 -6.09 3.21 18.37
N LEU A 114 -4.89 3.70 18.05
CA LEU A 114 -3.93 4.13 19.06
C LEU A 114 -4.40 5.37 19.82
N HIS A 115 -4.95 6.37 19.13
CA HIS A 115 -5.53 7.53 19.80
C HIS A 115 -6.62 7.14 20.78
N ARG A 116 -7.49 6.21 20.36
CA ARG A 116 -8.54 5.70 21.25
C ARG A 116 -7.98 4.94 22.44
N TYR A 117 -6.94 4.16 22.23
CA TYR A 117 -6.24 3.48 23.32
C TYR A 117 -5.64 4.46 24.33
N GLU A 118 -5.02 5.56 23.87
CA GLU A 118 -4.47 6.58 24.78
C GLU A 118 -5.55 7.30 25.59
N GLU A 119 -6.72 7.54 25.01
CA GLU A 119 -7.86 8.10 25.74
C GLU A 119 -8.34 7.14 26.83
N GLU A 120 -8.56 5.87 26.52
CA GLU A 120 -9.04 4.87 27.48
C GLU A 120 -8.02 4.59 28.59
N LYS A 121 -6.73 4.63 28.27
CA LYS A 121 -5.63 4.43 29.21
C LYS A 121 -5.59 5.45 30.35
N GLN A 122 -6.20 6.61 30.20
CA GLN A 122 -6.31 7.61 31.27
C GLN A 122 -7.29 7.18 32.35
N SER A 123 -8.21 6.27 32.03
CA SER A 123 -9.33 5.88 32.90
C SER A 123 -9.27 4.43 33.36
N CYS A 124 -8.49 3.56 32.70
CA CYS A 124 -8.47 2.11 32.92
C CYS A 124 -7.05 1.53 32.87
N PRO A 125 -6.80 0.34 33.46
CA PRO A 125 -5.56 -0.41 33.26
C PRO A 125 -5.29 -0.74 31.80
N ASN A 126 -4.02 -0.91 31.42
CA ASN A 126 -3.60 -1.05 30.03
C ASN A 126 -4.34 -2.15 29.24
N GLU A 127 -4.60 -3.31 29.86
CA GLU A 127 -5.31 -4.42 29.19
C GLU A 127 -6.78 -4.07 28.92
N GLU A 128 -7.47 -3.50 29.90
CA GLU A 128 -8.86 -3.11 29.76
C GLU A 128 -9.03 -1.92 28.80
N ALA A 129 -8.08 -0.98 28.80
CA ALA A 129 -8.03 0.15 27.88
C ALA A 129 -7.91 -0.32 26.41
N MET A 130 -7.11 -1.35 26.14
CA MET A 130 -6.97 -1.90 24.80
C MET A 130 -8.28 -2.56 24.33
N VAL A 131 -8.90 -3.37 25.17
CA VAL A 131 -10.19 -4.01 24.83
C VAL A 131 -11.26 -2.97 24.55
N ARG A 132 -11.36 -1.92 25.37
CA ARG A 132 -12.34 -0.84 25.18
C ARG A 132 -12.04 -0.05 23.90
N ALA A 133 -10.78 0.26 23.62
CA ALA A 133 -10.37 0.93 22.41
C ALA A 133 -10.76 0.12 21.16
N ILE A 134 -10.46 -1.17 21.13
CA ILE A 134 -10.84 -2.04 20.01
C ILE A 134 -12.37 -2.08 19.86
N CYS A 135 -13.12 -2.32 20.94
CA CYS A 135 -14.58 -2.40 20.87
C CYS A 135 -15.22 -1.09 20.39
N SER A 136 -14.72 0.05 20.86
CA SER A 136 -15.28 1.36 20.48
C SER A 136 -14.92 1.77 19.05
N THR A 137 -13.74 1.39 18.56
CA THR A 137 -13.28 1.75 17.20
C THR A 137 -13.69 0.74 16.13
N PHE A 138 -14.00 -0.49 16.52
CA PHE A 138 -14.33 -1.59 15.60
C PHE A 138 -15.41 -1.20 14.59
N THR A 139 -16.52 -0.63 15.05
CA THR A 139 -17.64 -0.23 14.19
C THR A 139 -17.22 0.86 13.21
N SER A 140 -16.46 1.85 13.67
CA SER A 140 -16.01 2.97 12.83
C SER A 140 -14.99 2.53 11.79
N ILE A 141 -13.99 1.73 12.19
CA ILE A 141 -12.98 1.19 11.27
C ILE A 141 -13.63 0.27 10.25
N THR A 142 -14.55 -0.61 10.67
CA THR A 142 -15.24 -1.54 9.77
C THR A 142 -16.14 -0.78 8.78
N ALA A 143 -16.90 0.21 9.22
CA ALA A 143 -17.74 1.00 8.34
C ALA A 143 -16.93 1.80 7.31
N SER A 144 -15.84 2.46 7.74
CA SER A 144 -14.93 3.20 6.86
C SER A 144 -14.23 2.28 5.85
N SER A 145 -13.74 1.13 6.31
CA SER A 145 -13.10 0.16 5.43
C SER A 145 -14.06 -0.45 4.41
N LEU A 146 -15.30 -0.70 4.80
CA LEU A 146 -16.32 -1.25 3.90
C LEU A 146 -16.64 -0.26 2.76
N THR A 147 -16.75 1.03 3.06
CA THR A 147 -16.92 2.07 2.04
C THR A 147 -15.71 2.15 1.10
N THR A 148 -14.51 2.06 1.64
CA THR A 148 -13.29 2.06 0.85
C THR A 148 -13.19 0.82 -0.06
N ILE A 149 -13.49 -0.36 0.49
CA ILE A 149 -13.55 -1.61 -0.28
C ILE A 149 -14.60 -1.51 -1.39
N ALA A 150 -15.80 -0.99 -1.08
CA ALA A 150 -16.85 -0.80 -2.08
C ALA A 150 -16.40 0.14 -3.22
N GLY A 151 -15.69 1.23 -2.89
CA GLY A 151 -15.09 2.13 -3.87
C GLY A 151 -14.08 1.43 -4.78
N PHE A 152 -13.18 0.61 -4.22
CA PHE A 152 -12.24 -0.17 -5.03
C PHE A 152 -12.93 -1.26 -5.84
N LEU A 153 -13.95 -1.93 -5.31
CA LEU A 153 -14.73 -2.91 -6.06
C LEU A 153 -15.51 -2.25 -7.22
N ALA A 154 -15.95 -1.01 -7.07
CA ALA A 154 -16.56 -0.26 -8.17
C ALA A 154 -15.57 -0.07 -9.34
N MET A 155 -14.26 0.05 -9.09
CA MET A 155 -13.25 0.08 -10.16
C MET A 155 -13.20 -1.23 -10.96
N CYS A 156 -13.63 -2.35 -10.40
CA CYS A 156 -13.67 -3.63 -11.11
C CYS A 156 -14.71 -3.65 -12.24
N THR A 157 -15.67 -2.73 -12.23
CA THR A 157 -16.67 -2.58 -13.31
C THR A 157 -16.12 -1.84 -14.54
N MET A 158 -14.92 -1.25 -14.43
CA MET A 158 -14.29 -0.57 -15.54
C MET A 158 -13.86 -1.56 -16.63
N SER A 159 -13.99 -1.16 -17.89
CA SER A 159 -13.50 -1.96 -19.04
C SER A 159 -11.98 -2.01 -19.15
N LEU A 160 -11.26 -1.14 -18.44
CA LEU A 160 -9.80 -1.10 -18.39
C LEU A 160 -9.28 -2.19 -17.43
N THR A 161 -8.46 -3.09 -17.94
CA THR A 161 -7.80 -4.15 -17.14
C THR A 161 -7.01 -3.59 -15.97
N LEU A 162 -6.35 -2.45 -16.16
CA LEU A 162 -5.59 -1.77 -15.11
C LEU A 162 -6.49 -1.34 -13.93
N GLY A 163 -7.67 -0.76 -14.20
CA GLY A 163 -8.63 -0.37 -13.18
C GLY A 163 -9.14 -1.57 -12.39
N ARG A 164 -9.41 -2.67 -13.07
CA ARG A 164 -9.84 -3.92 -12.44
C ARG A 164 -8.74 -4.52 -11.54
N ASP A 165 -7.49 -4.54 -12.01
CA ASP A 165 -6.36 -5.04 -11.23
C ASP A 165 -6.16 -4.21 -9.95
N ILE A 166 -6.17 -2.88 -10.08
CA ILE A 166 -6.07 -1.97 -8.92
C ILE A 166 -7.23 -2.22 -7.96
N GLY A 167 -8.46 -2.30 -8.47
CA GLY A 167 -9.66 -2.49 -7.66
C GLY A 167 -9.58 -3.74 -6.79
N ILE A 168 -9.22 -4.88 -7.37
CA ILE A 168 -9.13 -6.16 -6.64
C ILE A 168 -7.99 -6.14 -5.62
N VAL A 169 -6.80 -5.70 -6.03
CA VAL A 169 -5.61 -5.69 -5.17
C VAL A 169 -5.79 -4.75 -3.99
N MET A 170 -6.40 -3.58 -4.22
CA MET A 170 -6.64 -2.58 -3.17
C MET A 170 -7.78 -2.99 -2.24
N ALA A 171 -8.90 -3.50 -2.75
CA ALA A 171 -9.99 -4.01 -1.91
C ALA A 171 -9.51 -5.10 -0.95
N LYS A 172 -8.72 -6.06 -1.46
CA LYS A 172 -8.07 -7.09 -0.66
C LYS A 172 -7.06 -6.49 0.33
N GLY A 173 -6.26 -5.52 -0.10
CA GLY A 173 -5.26 -4.84 0.73
C GLY A 173 -5.90 -4.14 1.93
N VAL A 174 -6.99 -3.40 1.72
CA VAL A 174 -7.74 -2.73 2.80
C VAL A 174 -8.33 -3.76 3.77
N PHE A 175 -8.92 -4.83 3.26
CA PHE A 175 -9.46 -5.91 4.10
C PHE A 175 -8.36 -6.52 5.00
N LEU A 176 -7.22 -6.88 4.42
CA LEU A 176 -6.07 -7.40 5.18
C LEU A 176 -5.52 -6.37 6.18
N GLY A 177 -5.49 -5.08 5.80
CA GLY A 177 -5.09 -3.99 6.68
C GLY A 177 -5.95 -3.92 7.93
N VAL A 178 -7.28 -3.97 7.77
CA VAL A 178 -8.23 -3.97 8.92
C VAL A 178 -8.02 -5.18 9.81
N VAL A 179 -7.93 -6.37 9.22
CA VAL A 179 -7.71 -7.61 9.99
C VAL A 179 -6.43 -7.52 10.81
N CYS A 180 -5.32 -7.07 10.21
CA CYS A 180 -4.04 -6.93 10.90
C CYS A 180 -4.03 -5.79 11.94
N THR A 181 -4.85 -4.75 11.78
CA THR A 181 -4.92 -3.65 12.75
C THR A 181 -5.69 -4.06 14.01
N ILE A 182 -6.68 -4.96 13.88
CA ILE A 182 -7.54 -5.38 14.99
C ILE A 182 -6.97 -6.61 15.73
N THR A 183 -6.08 -7.38 15.06
CA THR A 183 -5.46 -8.59 15.62
C THR A 183 -4.13 -8.29 16.29
#